data_dc5609c18b51f0c3091f1e1bc909e884
#
_entry.id   dc5609c18b51f0c3091f1e1bc909e884
#
_cell.length_a   1.000
_cell.length_b   1.000
_cell.length_c   1.000
_cell.angle_alpha   90.00
_cell.angle_beta   90.00
_cell.angle_gamma   90.00
#
_symmetry.space_group_name_H-M   'P 1'
#
loop_
_entity.id
_entity.type
_entity.pdbx_description
1 polymer ?
#
loop_
_entity_poly.entity_id
_entity_poly.type
_entity_poly.pdbx_seq_one_letter_code
_entity_poly.pdbx_strand_id
1 'polypeptide(L)'
;MDFNLNDEQELFVAGIRELMASENWEAYFAECDRDSVYPERFVKALADMGIDSLLIPEEHGGLDAGFVTLAAVWMELGRLGAPTYVLYQLPGGFNTFLREGTQEQIDKIMAFRGTGKQMWNSAIT
;
A
#
# COMPACT_ATOMS: atom_id res chain seq x y z
N MET A 1 -13.20 24.29 9.80
CA MET A 1 -12.41 23.07 9.59
C MET A 1 -13.00 22.35 8.38
N ASP A 2 -12.21 22.11 7.38
CA ASP A 2 -12.66 21.41 6.17
C ASP A 2 -12.26 19.95 6.28
N PHE A 3 -13.23 19.04 6.10
CA PHE A 3 -13.03 17.59 6.13
C PHE A 3 -13.11 16.97 4.74
N ASN A 4 -13.23 17.79 3.70
CA ASN A 4 -13.21 17.29 2.33
C ASN A 4 -11.79 16.86 1.94
N LEU A 5 -11.72 15.86 1.08
CA LEU A 5 -10.47 15.50 0.43
C LEU A 5 -10.08 16.60 -0.57
N ASN A 6 -8.77 16.83 -0.73
CA ASN A 6 -8.27 17.68 -1.78
C ASN A 6 -8.23 16.93 -3.14
N ASP A 7 -7.96 17.64 -4.22
CA ASP A 7 -8.00 17.08 -5.59
C ASP A 7 -7.04 15.89 -5.76
N GLU A 8 -5.86 15.93 -5.13
CA GLU A 8 -4.88 14.85 -5.20
C GLU A 8 -5.39 13.60 -4.46
N GLN A 9 -5.96 13.77 -3.28
CA GLN A 9 -6.55 12.68 -2.51
C GLN A 9 -7.75 12.05 -3.23
N GLU A 10 -8.59 12.87 -3.86
CA GLU A 10 -9.69 12.38 -4.69
C GLU A 10 -9.21 11.58 -5.91
N LEU A 11 -8.08 11.97 -6.52
CA LEU A 11 -7.48 11.21 -7.62
C LEU A 11 -7.01 9.83 -7.16
N PHE A 12 -6.36 9.72 -5.99
CA PHE A 12 -6.00 8.41 -5.44
C PHE A 12 -7.22 7.53 -5.18
N VAL A 13 -8.26 8.10 -4.56
CA VAL A 13 -9.50 7.37 -4.27
C VAL A 13 -10.18 6.92 -5.57
N ALA A 14 -10.25 7.77 -6.58
CA ALA A 14 -10.79 7.43 -7.90
C ALA A 14 -9.99 6.29 -8.57
N GLY A 15 -8.66 6.37 -8.53
CA GLY A 15 -7.78 5.32 -9.04
C GLY A 15 -8.00 3.97 -8.35
N ILE A 16 -8.20 3.96 -7.02
CA ILE A 16 -8.56 2.74 -6.28
C ILE A 16 -9.89 2.15 -6.78
N ARG A 17 -10.89 2.99 -7.02
CA ARG A 17 -12.20 2.54 -7.56
C ARG A 17 -12.03 1.91 -8.94
N GLU A 18 -11.25 2.53 -9.81
CA GLU A 18 -10.95 2.01 -11.15
C GLU A 18 -10.21 0.67 -11.08
N LEU A 19 -9.17 0.57 -10.23
CA LEU A 19 -8.43 -0.67 -10.03
C LEU A 19 -9.37 -1.79 -9.56
N MET A 20 -10.19 -1.53 -8.54
CA MET A 20 -11.09 -2.54 -7.99
C MET A 20 -12.21 -2.96 -8.95
N ALA A 21 -12.59 -2.09 -9.89
CA ALA A 21 -13.55 -2.38 -10.95
C ALA A 21 -12.93 -3.06 -12.19
N SER A 22 -11.60 -3.05 -12.34
CA SER A 22 -10.93 -3.48 -13.57
C SER A 22 -10.98 -4.99 -13.81
N GLU A 23 -11.14 -5.78 -12.74
CA GLU A 23 -11.22 -7.24 -12.81
C GLU A 23 -11.94 -7.82 -11.56
N ASN A 24 -12.16 -9.14 -11.56
CA ASN A 24 -12.81 -9.81 -10.42
C ASN A 24 -11.78 -10.08 -9.29
N TRP A 25 -11.41 -9.04 -8.56
CA TRP A 25 -10.49 -9.13 -7.42
C TRP A 25 -11.03 -10.00 -6.29
N GLU A 26 -12.34 -10.03 -6.07
CA GLU A 26 -12.96 -10.89 -5.04
C GLU A 26 -12.64 -12.37 -5.28
N ALA A 27 -12.78 -12.85 -6.51
CA ALA A 27 -12.42 -14.22 -6.87
C ALA A 27 -10.92 -14.49 -6.69
N TYR A 28 -10.06 -13.54 -7.06
CA TYR A 28 -8.62 -13.65 -6.86
C TYR A 28 -8.24 -13.69 -5.37
N PHE A 29 -8.84 -12.85 -4.54
CA PHE A 29 -8.60 -12.87 -3.10
C PHE A 29 -9.07 -14.16 -2.45
N ALA A 30 -10.24 -14.68 -2.86
CA ALA A 30 -10.74 -15.97 -2.39
C ALA A 30 -9.80 -17.14 -2.78
N GLU A 31 -9.19 -17.08 -3.95
CA GLU A 31 -8.19 -18.06 -4.39
C GLU A 31 -6.92 -17.96 -3.54
N CYS A 32 -6.38 -16.76 -3.35
CA CYS A 32 -5.22 -16.53 -2.50
C CYS A 32 -5.44 -17.02 -1.06
N ASP A 33 -6.61 -16.75 -0.49
CA ASP A 33 -6.97 -17.18 0.86
C ASP A 33 -7.05 -18.72 0.96
N ARG A 34 -7.77 -19.35 0.03
CA ARG A 34 -7.87 -20.83 -0.03
C ARG A 34 -6.50 -21.50 -0.12
N ASP A 35 -5.60 -20.96 -0.93
CA ASP A 35 -4.31 -21.55 -1.23
C ASP A 35 -3.21 -21.04 -0.27
N SER A 36 -3.58 -20.16 0.67
CA SER A 36 -2.66 -19.54 1.66
C SER A 36 -1.46 -18.86 0.98
N VAL A 37 -1.70 -18.14 -0.11
CA VAL A 37 -0.66 -17.41 -0.86
C VAL A 37 -0.85 -15.90 -0.75
N TYR A 38 0.28 -15.18 -0.79
CA TYR A 38 0.28 -13.72 -0.77
C TYR A 38 -0.27 -13.16 -2.10
N PRO A 39 -1.14 -12.13 -2.09
CA PRO A 39 -1.75 -11.58 -3.29
C PRO A 39 -0.81 -10.64 -4.06
N GLU A 40 0.34 -11.14 -4.53
CA GLU A 40 1.40 -10.35 -5.17
C GLU A 40 0.89 -9.51 -6.34
N ARG A 41 -0.02 -10.05 -7.15
CA ARG A 41 -0.56 -9.35 -8.31
C ARG A 41 -1.33 -8.08 -7.90
N PHE A 42 -2.13 -8.17 -6.85
CA PHE A 42 -2.88 -7.03 -6.33
C PHE A 42 -1.95 -6.00 -5.69
N VAL A 43 -0.99 -6.47 -4.88
CA VAL A 43 0.01 -5.58 -4.26
C VAL A 43 0.87 -4.89 -5.30
N LYS A 44 1.23 -5.59 -6.37
CA LYS A 44 1.93 -4.99 -7.52
C LYS A 44 1.10 -3.90 -8.18
N ALA A 45 -0.18 -4.13 -8.40
CA ALA A 45 -1.08 -3.13 -8.98
C ALA A 45 -1.18 -1.87 -8.10
N LEU A 46 -1.25 -2.03 -6.77
CA LEU A 46 -1.20 -0.91 -5.84
C LEU A 46 0.14 -0.16 -5.87
N ALA A 47 1.25 -0.90 -5.95
CA ALA A 47 2.59 -0.31 -6.05
C ALA A 47 2.78 0.47 -7.36
N ASP A 48 2.23 -0.01 -8.48
CA ASP A 48 2.25 0.70 -9.77
C ASP A 48 1.46 2.03 -9.73
N MET A 49 0.53 2.16 -8.80
CA MET A 49 -0.18 3.41 -8.50
C MET A 49 0.56 4.30 -7.48
N GLY A 50 1.70 3.87 -6.96
CA GLY A 50 2.47 4.59 -5.95
C GLY A 50 1.96 4.43 -4.51
N ILE A 51 1.02 3.51 -4.24
CA ILE A 51 0.42 3.35 -2.91
C ILE A 51 1.46 2.87 -1.88
N ASP A 52 2.43 2.07 -2.27
CA ASP A 52 3.54 1.65 -1.41
C ASP A 52 4.50 2.81 -1.05
N SER A 53 4.43 3.89 -1.78
CA SER A 53 5.31 5.06 -1.69
C SER A 53 4.65 6.29 -1.06
N LEU A 54 3.39 6.20 -0.64
CA LEU A 54 2.60 7.33 -0.12
C LEU A 54 3.27 8.06 1.05
N LEU A 55 3.89 7.33 1.97
CA LEU A 55 4.54 7.90 3.16
C LEU A 55 6.06 8.00 3.04
N ILE A 56 6.64 7.55 1.93
CA ILE A 56 8.08 7.66 1.71
C ILE A 56 8.39 9.11 1.34
N PRO A 57 9.38 9.75 2.01
CA PRO A 57 9.80 11.10 1.67
C PRO A 57 10.27 11.22 0.21
N GLU A 58 10.09 12.39 -0.40
CA GLU A 58 10.52 12.65 -1.78
C GLU A 58 12.02 12.42 -2.01
N GLU A 59 12.86 12.73 -1.02
CA GLU A 59 14.31 12.48 -1.05
C GLU A 59 14.68 11.00 -1.21
N HIS A 60 13.76 10.10 -0.84
CA HIS A 60 13.87 8.66 -1.06
C HIS A 60 13.04 8.17 -2.26
N GLY A 61 12.56 9.09 -3.09
CA GLY A 61 11.76 8.79 -4.28
C GLY A 61 10.31 8.42 -3.98
N GLY A 62 9.79 8.81 -2.82
CA GLY A 62 8.39 8.64 -2.43
C GLY A 62 7.51 9.81 -2.82
N LEU A 63 6.27 9.78 -2.37
CA LEU A 63 5.25 10.79 -2.67
C LEU A 63 5.03 11.80 -1.53
N ASP A 64 5.48 11.49 -0.32
CA ASP A 64 5.28 12.29 0.91
C ASP A 64 3.83 12.81 1.07
N ALA A 65 2.87 12.00 0.67
CA ALA A 65 1.45 12.39 0.55
C ALA A 65 0.72 12.47 1.89
N GLY A 66 1.36 12.07 2.98
CA GLY A 66 0.86 12.18 4.33
C GLY A 66 -0.21 11.17 4.74
N PHE A 67 -0.47 11.12 6.06
CA PHE A 67 -1.36 10.13 6.65
C PHE A 67 -2.84 10.31 6.28
N VAL A 68 -3.30 11.51 5.93
CA VAL A 68 -4.69 11.75 5.52
C VAL A 68 -4.95 11.07 4.18
N THR A 69 -4.02 11.19 3.23
CA THR A 69 -4.09 10.51 1.94
C THR A 69 -4.08 8.99 2.11
N LEU A 70 -3.18 8.48 2.96
CA LEU A 70 -3.13 7.06 3.28
C LEU A 70 -4.45 6.56 3.87
N ALA A 71 -5.03 7.31 4.82
CA ALA A 71 -6.30 6.95 5.44
C ALA A 71 -7.45 6.92 4.42
N ALA A 72 -7.52 7.90 3.52
CA ALA A 72 -8.52 7.94 2.45
C ALA A 72 -8.42 6.71 1.53
N VAL A 73 -7.20 6.36 1.10
CA VAL A 73 -6.93 5.17 0.28
C VAL A 73 -7.32 3.88 1.04
N TRP A 74 -6.96 3.76 2.30
CA TRP A 74 -7.28 2.57 3.10
C TRP A 74 -8.76 2.42 3.34
N MET A 75 -9.46 3.51 3.64
CA MET A 75 -10.92 3.50 3.80
C MET A 75 -11.61 3.01 2.52
N GLU A 76 -11.17 3.47 1.36
CA GLU A 76 -11.76 3.07 0.08
C GLU A 76 -11.44 1.61 -0.26
N LEU A 77 -10.20 1.17 -0.09
CA LEU A 77 -9.81 -0.24 -0.26
C LEU A 77 -10.62 -1.17 0.66
N GLY A 78 -10.77 -0.80 1.94
CA GLY A 78 -11.57 -1.57 2.90
C GLY A 78 -13.05 -1.61 2.52
N ARG A 79 -13.62 -0.47 2.08
CA ARG A 79 -15.01 -0.39 1.59
C ARG A 79 -15.26 -1.29 0.39
N LEU A 80 -14.27 -1.47 -0.46
CA LEU A 80 -14.34 -2.30 -1.67
C LEU A 80 -13.90 -3.75 -1.44
N GLY A 81 -13.60 -4.15 -0.20
CA GLY A 81 -13.33 -5.53 0.16
C GLY A 81 -11.90 -6.02 -0.06
N ALA A 82 -10.93 -5.11 -0.18
CA ALA A 82 -9.53 -5.49 -0.28
C ALA A 82 -9.01 -6.13 1.03
N PRO A 83 -8.06 -7.10 0.97
CA PRO A 83 -7.51 -7.75 2.15
C PRO A 83 -6.79 -6.76 3.07
N THR A 84 -7.23 -6.64 4.31
CA THR A 84 -6.73 -5.63 5.26
C THR A 84 -5.26 -5.78 5.64
N TYR A 85 -4.74 -7.01 5.71
CA TYR A 85 -3.34 -7.23 6.07
C TYR A 85 -2.35 -6.67 5.03
N VAL A 86 -2.74 -6.65 3.76
CA VAL A 86 -1.96 -6.03 2.67
C VAL A 86 -1.83 -4.54 2.91
N LEU A 87 -2.91 -3.91 3.37
CA LEU A 87 -2.95 -2.47 3.63
C LEU A 87 -1.99 -2.07 4.76
N TYR A 88 -1.85 -2.93 5.77
CA TYR A 88 -0.94 -2.67 6.89
C TYR A 88 0.54 -2.73 6.46
N GLN A 89 0.88 -3.63 5.56
CA GLN A 89 2.28 -3.86 5.17
C GLN A 89 2.83 -2.81 4.20
N LEU A 90 1.99 -2.23 3.34
CA LEU A 90 2.47 -1.38 2.26
C LEU A 90 3.19 -0.11 2.72
N PRO A 91 2.55 0.87 3.38
CA PRO A 91 3.25 2.12 3.68
C PRO A 91 3.97 2.15 5.03
N GLY A 92 3.49 1.40 6.01
CA GLY A 92 4.03 1.47 7.38
C GLY A 92 5.45 0.92 7.52
N GLY A 93 5.78 -0.14 6.79
CA GLY A 93 7.07 -0.80 6.84
C GLY A 93 8.20 0.11 6.36
N PHE A 94 8.08 0.70 5.20
CA PHE A 94 9.09 1.60 4.66
C PHE A 94 9.43 2.73 5.63
N ASN A 95 8.42 3.41 6.16
CA ASN A 95 8.63 4.55 7.04
C ASN A 95 9.33 4.16 8.35
N THR A 96 9.03 2.99 8.90
CA THR A 96 9.72 2.47 10.08
C THR A 96 11.21 2.22 9.80
N PHE A 97 11.53 1.57 8.69
CA PHE A 97 12.92 1.29 8.31
C PHE A 97 13.69 2.56 7.97
N LEU A 98 13.08 3.53 7.30
CA LEU A 98 13.73 4.82 7.00
C LEU A 98 14.09 5.60 8.27
N ARG A 99 13.29 5.48 9.32
CA ARG A 99 13.54 6.19 10.60
C ARG A 99 14.52 5.49 11.52
N GLU A 100 14.41 4.17 11.64
CA GLU A 100 15.05 3.41 12.72
C GLU A 100 16.05 2.37 12.19
N GLY A 101 16.07 2.13 10.88
CA GLY A 101 16.92 1.10 10.27
C GLY A 101 18.35 1.55 10.02
N THR A 102 19.26 0.57 9.96
CA THR A 102 20.60 0.80 9.41
C THR A 102 20.54 1.01 7.90
N GLN A 103 21.58 1.61 7.29
CA GLN A 103 21.61 1.81 5.84
C GLN A 103 21.43 0.48 5.08
N GLU A 104 22.05 -0.61 5.54
CA GLU A 104 21.89 -1.94 4.94
C GLU A 104 20.43 -2.43 4.98
N GLN A 105 19.71 -2.19 6.09
CA GLN A 105 18.30 -2.55 6.22
C GLN A 105 17.41 -1.69 5.30
N ILE A 106 17.70 -0.39 5.23
CA ILE A 106 17.01 0.53 4.33
C ILE A 106 17.20 0.08 2.88
N ASP A 107 18.41 -0.18 2.44
CA ASP A 107 18.72 -0.61 1.07
C ASP A 107 18.00 -1.92 0.73
N LYS A 108 17.97 -2.88 1.66
CA LYS A 108 17.24 -4.14 1.49
C LYS A 108 15.74 -3.94 1.33
N ILE A 109 15.12 -3.15 2.22
CA ILE A 109 13.66 -2.96 2.16
C ILE A 109 13.26 -2.14 0.92
N MET A 110 14.04 -1.13 0.57
CA MET A 110 13.78 -0.30 -0.61
C MET A 110 13.90 -1.09 -1.93
N ALA A 111 14.71 -2.14 -1.98
CA ALA A 111 14.80 -3.03 -3.14
C ALA A 111 13.50 -3.79 -3.46
N PHE A 112 12.60 -3.92 -2.49
CA PHE A 112 11.28 -4.54 -2.70
C PHE A 112 10.21 -3.55 -3.18
N ARG A 113 10.44 -2.24 -3.07
CA ARG A 113 9.50 -1.22 -3.52
C ARG A 113 9.11 -1.44 -4.98
N GLY A 114 7.83 -1.38 -5.27
CA GLY A 114 7.31 -1.58 -6.63
C GLY A 114 7.23 -3.02 -7.11
N THR A 115 7.72 -4.00 -6.34
CA THR A 115 7.76 -5.40 -6.78
C THR A 115 6.46 -6.16 -6.56
N GLY A 116 5.61 -5.71 -5.63
CA GLY A 116 4.42 -6.45 -5.19
C GLY A 116 4.71 -7.63 -4.26
N LYS A 117 5.98 -7.94 -4.00
CA LYS A 117 6.35 -9.05 -3.13
C LYS A 117 6.18 -8.71 -1.65
N GLN A 118 5.97 -9.71 -0.83
CA GLN A 118 5.98 -9.54 0.61
C GLN A 118 7.37 -9.12 1.09
N MET A 119 7.44 -7.97 1.76
CA MET A 119 8.70 -7.31 2.09
C MET A 119 9.18 -7.60 3.51
N TRP A 120 8.26 -7.68 4.45
CA TRP A 120 8.58 -7.78 5.86
C TRP A 120 7.38 -8.34 6.65
N ASN A 121 7.65 -8.81 7.85
CA ASN A 121 6.64 -9.21 8.81
C ASN A 121 6.90 -8.57 10.16
N SER A 122 5.84 -8.31 10.92
CA SER A 122 5.93 -7.92 12.32
C SER A 122 5.57 -9.10 13.22
N ALA A 123 6.39 -9.32 14.24
CA ALA A 123 6.08 -10.24 15.32
C ALA A 123 5.80 -9.41 16.58
N ILE A 124 4.52 -9.33 16.98
CA ILE A 124 4.09 -8.59 18.16
C ILE A 124 3.64 -9.59 19.22
N THR A 125 4.29 -9.53 20.37
CA THR A 125 3.99 -10.40 21.51
C THR A 125 3.38 -9.60 22.66
#